data_dc356b50d1541f78773c2c03f023dbb5
#
_entry.id   dc356b50d1541f78773c2c03f023dbb5
#
_cell.length_a   1.000
_cell.length_b   1.000
_cell.length_c   1.000
_cell.angle_alpha   90.00
_cell.angle_beta   90.00
_cell.angle_gamma   90.00
#
_symmetry.space_group_name_H-M   'P 1'
#
loop_
_entity.id
_entity.type
_entity.pdbx_description
1 polymer ?
#
loop_
_entity_poly.entity_id
_entity_poly.type
_entity_poly.pdbx_seq_one_letter_code
_entity_poly.pdbx_strand_id
1 'polypeptide(L)'
;MKIQYGKKKDQYVVIGKGKFNSWANMAEVGLSNAGTATEQIAGLGIPSLSLPGSGPQFTKSFAKRQSRLLGGSVLVCKNKKILLKRLSLLLKGKVDRLEQAKIGKNRMGEPGASKKIVDAINLHLLS
;
A
#
# COMPACT_ATOMS: atom_id res chain seq x y z
N MET A 1 -1.23 12.88 19.84
CA MET A 1 -1.97 12.30 18.69
C MET A 1 -3.46 12.48 18.93
N LYS A 2 -4.16 13.22 18.08
CA LYS A 2 -5.64 13.27 18.14
C LYS A 2 -6.18 12.03 17.42
N ILE A 3 -6.87 11.17 18.13
CA ILE A 3 -7.59 10.03 17.57
C ILE A 3 -9.09 10.40 17.58
N GLN A 4 -9.71 10.33 16.42
CA GLN A 4 -11.15 10.52 16.28
C GLN A 4 -11.82 9.16 16.04
N TYR A 5 -12.95 8.93 16.67
CA TYR A 5 -13.71 7.69 16.56
C TYR A 5 -15.06 7.97 15.90
N GLY A 6 -15.42 7.11 14.96
CA GLY A 6 -16.78 7.02 14.44
C GLY A 6 -17.30 5.60 14.57
N LYS A 7 -18.54 5.44 14.97
CA LYS A 7 -19.19 4.12 15.07
C LYS A 7 -20.45 4.10 14.22
N LYS A 8 -20.58 3.07 13.39
CA LYS A 8 -21.82 2.77 12.68
C LYS A 8 -22.09 1.28 12.77
N LYS A 9 -23.14 0.89 13.50
CA LYS A 9 -23.40 -0.51 13.87
C LYS A 9 -22.18 -1.12 14.59
N ASP A 10 -21.62 -2.22 14.07
CA ASP A 10 -20.44 -2.90 14.62
C ASP A 10 -19.13 -2.48 13.92
N GLN A 11 -19.14 -1.36 13.21
CA GLN A 11 -17.97 -0.82 12.53
C GLN A 11 -17.42 0.38 13.28
N TYR A 12 -16.09 0.42 13.39
CA TYR A 12 -15.35 1.52 14.01
C TYR A 12 -14.47 2.19 12.97
N VAL A 13 -14.46 3.51 12.96
CA VAL A 13 -13.52 4.30 12.19
C VAL A 13 -12.60 5.01 13.16
N VAL A 14 -11.31 4.76 13.03
CA VAL A 14 -10.27 5.40 13.83
C VAL A 14 -9.47 6.30 12.91
N ILE A 15 -9.34 7.57 13.26
CA ILE A 15 -8.56 8.55 12.52
C ILE A 15 -7.40 8.99 13.40
N GLY A 16 -6.18 8.77 12.91
CA GLY A 16 -4.96 9.15 13.60
C GLY A 16 -3.94 9.79 12.67
N LYS A 17 -2.99 10.51 13.23
CA LYS A 17 -1.88 11.15 12.52
C LYS A 17 -0.55 10.65 13.08
N GLY A 18 0.42 10.47 12.20
CA GLY A 18 1.76 9.96 12.56
C GLY A 18 1.78 8.44 12.74
N LYS A 19 2.97 7.89 12.99
CA LYS A 19 3.21 6.44 13.19
C LYS A 19 2.64 5.55 12.09
N PHE A 20 2.83 5.95 10.83
CA PHE A 20 2.31 5.25 9.64
C PHE A 20 2.58 3.74 9.68
N ASN A 21 3.81 3.33 9.97
CA ASN A 21 4.19 1.91 10.00
C ASN A 21 3.40 1.12 11.05
N SER A 22 3.16 1.71 12.22
CA SER A 22 2.38 1.05 13.28
C SER A 22 0.94 0.81 12.84
N TRP A 23 0.31 1.80 12.23
CA TRP A 23 -1.05 1.68 11.68
C TRP A 23 -1.11 0.68 10.54
N ALA A 24 -0.16 0.78 9.59
CA ALA A 24 -0.12 -0.10 8.44
C ALA A 24 0.06 -1.58 8.84
N ASN A 25 0.94 -1.87 9.79
CA ASN A 25 1.17 -3.24 10.26
C ASN A 25 -0.04 -3.89 10.94
N MET A 26 -1.03 -3.10 11.35
CA MET A 26 -2.30 -3.61 11.89
C MET A 26 -3.32 -3.94 10.80
N ALA A 27 -3.08 -3.52 9.56
CA ALA A 27 -4.02 -3.64 8.46
C ALA A 27 -3.91 -5.00 7.77
N GLU A 28 -5.05 -5.61 7.44
CA GLU A 28 -5.11 -6.79 6.57
C GLU A 28 -5.17 -6.41 5.08
N VAL A 29 -5.78 -5.26 4.77
CA VAL A 29 -5.93 -4.73 3.42
C VAL A 29 -5.81 -3.21 3.45
N GLY A 30 -5.11 -2.64 2.50
CA GLY A 30 -4.99 -1.21 2.30
C GLY A 30 -5.95 -0.65 1.25
N LEU A 31 -6.45 0.56 1.45
CA LEU A 31 -7.04 1.39 0.41
C LEU A 31 -6.11 2.58 0.20
N SER A 32 -5.46 2.64 -0.94
CA SER A 32 -4.41 3.64 -1.16
C SER A 32 -4.50 4.29 -2.53
N ASN A 33 -4.60 5.61 -2.53
CA ASN A 33 -4.57 6.46 -3.72
C ASN A 33 -3.40 7.46 -3.62
N ALA A 34 -2.20 6.94 -3.42
CA ALA A 34 -0.99 7.72 -3.22
C ALA A 34 0.20 7.11 -3.97
N GLY A 35 1.29 7.84 -4.07
CA GLY A 35 2.57 7.34 -4.59
C GLY A 35 3.33 6.56 -3.51
N THR A 36 4.20 7.25 -2.79
CA THR A 36 5.12 6.67 -1.79
C THR A 36 4.42 5.85 -0.70
N ALA A 37 3.28 6.32 -0.17
CA ALA A 37 2.55 5.57 0.85
C ALA A 37 2.06 4.21 0.33
N THR A 38 1.65 4.12 -0.93
CA THR A 38 1.24 2.86 -1.56
C THR A 38 2.41 1.89 -1.69
N GLU A 39 3.58 2.39 -2.06
CA GLU A 39 4.82 1.59 -2.15
C GLU A 39 5.25 1.07 -0.77
N GLN A 40 5.19 1.92 0.25
CA GLN A 40 5.48 1.51 1.63
C GLN A 40 4.52 0.40 2.12
N ILE A 41 3.22 0.53 1.86
CA ILE A 41 2.22 -0.50 2.19
C ILE A 41 2.54 -1.82 1.47
N ALA A 42 2.88 -1.77 0.19
CA ALA A 42 3.28 -2.95 -0.58
C ALA A 42 4.53 -3.61 0.01
N GLY A 43 5.54 -2.82 0.38
CA GLY A 43 6.77 -3.30 1.02
C GLY A 43 6.55 -3.94 2.39
N LEU A 44 5.55 -3.48 3.14
CA LEU A 44 5.12 -4.10 4.40
C LEU A 44 4.34 -5.41 4.17
N GLY A 45 4.02 -5.75 2.92
CA GLY A 45 3.27 -6.94 2.58
C GLY A 45 1.78 -6.81 2.85
N ILE A 46 1.23 -5.63 2.67
CA ILE A 46 -0.21 -5.39 2.82
C ILE A 46 -0.83 -5.24 1.44
N PRO A 47 -1.67 -6.20 1.02
CA PRO A 47 -2.36 -6.11 -0.26
C PRO A 47 -3.27 -4.89 -0.29
N SER A 48 -3.27 -4.18 -1.40
CA SER A 48 -3.96 -2.90 -1.47
C SER A 48 -4.87 -2.78 -2.68
N LEU A 49 -5.90 -1.98 -2.52
CA LEU A 49 -6.81 -1.57 -3.58
C LEU A 49 -6.65 -0.06 -3.83
N SER A 50 -6.79 0.33 -5.07
CA SER A 50 -6.70 1.71 -5.51
C SER A 50 -7.93 2.06 -6.36
N LEU A 51 -8.50 3.23 -6.10
CA LEU A 51 -9.62 3.78 -6.87
C LEU A 51 -9.24 5.18 -7.36
N PRO A 52 -8.61 5.30 -8.55
CA PRO A 52 -8.21 6.59 -9.09
C PRO A 52 -9.40 7.54 -9.24
N GLY A 53 -9.23 8.75 -8.75
CA GLY A 53 -10.20 9.83 -8.89
C GLY A 53 -9.99 10.65 -10.17
N SER A 54 -10.70 11.75 -10.27
CA SER A 54 -10.56 12.75 -11.34
C SER A 54 -9.49 13.80 -11.07
N GLY A 55 -8.82 13.73 -9.92
CA GLY A 55 -7.79 14.70 -9.53
C GLY A 55 -6.50 14.59 -10.35
N PRO A 56 -5.70 15.67 -10.44
CA PRO A 56 -4.52 15.73 -11.28
C PRO A 56 -3.36 14.85 -10.79
N GLN A 57 -3.29 14.54 -9.52
CA GLN A 57 -2.14 13.84 -8.93
C GLN A 57 -2.23 12.31 -9.03
N PHE A 58 -3.40 11.73 -8.82
CA PHE A 58 -3.58 10.28 -8.84
C PHE A 58 -4.50 9.85 -9.99
N THR A 59 -3.96 9.89 -11.20
CA THR A 59 -4.67 9.55 -12.43
C THR A 59 -4.77 8.03 -12.64
N LYS A 60 -5.68 7.60 -13.50
CA LYS A 60 -5.77 6.19 -13.93
C LYS A 60 -4.46 5.67 -14.53
N SER A 61 -3.76 6.50 -15.30
CA SER A 61 -2.48 6.14 -15.92
C SER A 61 -1.40 5.93 -14.87
N PHE A 62 -1.30 6.82 -13.89
CA PHE A 62 -0.37 6.68 -12.77
C PHE A 62 -0.66 5.41 -11.96
N ALA A 63 -1.91 5.19 -11.57
CA ALA A 63 -2.31 4.01 -10.81
C ALA A 63 -1.98 2.69 -11.53
N LYS A 64 -2.21 2.63 -12.85
CA LYS A 64 -1.85 1.45 -13.65
C LYS A 64 -0.35 1.21 -13.72
N ARG A 65 0.45 2.26 -13.89
CA ARG A 65 1.92 2.15 -13.88
C ARG A 65 2.42 1.66 -12.53
N GLN A 66 1.95 2.26 -11.44
CA GLN A 66 2.30 1.86 -10.08
C GLN A 66 1.91 0.40 -9.79
N SER A 67 0.69 -0.02 -10.14
CA SER A 67 0.25 -1.41 -10.00
C SER A 67 1.16 -2.38 -10.75
N ARG A 68 1.59 -2.03 -11.96
CA ARG A 68 2.52 -2.85 -12.76
C ARG A 68 3.90 -2.94 -12.11
N LEU A 69 4.44 -1.83 -11.63
CA LEU A 69 5.73 -1.80 -10.92
C LEU A 69 5.70 -2.66 -9.66
N LEU A 70 4.60 -2.63 -8.94
CA LEU A 70 4.40 -3.40 -7.71
C LEU A 70 3.88 -4.82 -7.95
N GLY A 71 3.91 -5.30 -9.21
CA GLY A 71 3.59 -6.68 -9.58
C GLY A 71 2.14 -7.08 -9.36
N GLY A 72 1.21 -6.10 -9.26
CA GLY A 72 -0.19 -6.36 -8.98
C GLY A 72 -0.52 -6.51 -7.49
N SER A 73 0.43 -6.29 -6.58
CA SER A 73 0.13 -6.24 -5.14
C SER A 73 -0.81 -5.09 -4.77
N VAL A 74 -0.95 -4.12 -5.66
CA VAL A 74 -1.94 -3.04 -5.62
C VAL A 74 -2.88 -3.20 -6.81
N LEU A 75 -4.16 -3.47 -6.56
CA LEU A 75 -5.16 -3.69 -7.59
C LEU A 75 -5.93 -2.41 -7.88
N VAL A 76 -5.87 -1.95 -9.13
CA VAL A 76 -6.60 -0.77 -9.59
C VAL A 76 -8.06 -1.13 -9.89
N CYS A 77 -8.98 -0.47 -9.21
CA CYS A 77 -10.42 -0.64 -9.38
C CYS A 77 -10.99 0.46 -10.28
N LYS A 78 -11.86 0.09 -11.21
CA LYS A 78 -12.47 1.04 -12.15
C LYS A 78 -13.55 1.91 -11.50
N ASN A 79 -14.22 1.38 -10.50
CA ASN A 79 -15.31 2.06 -9.81
C ASN A 79 -15.51 1.49 -8.39
N LYS A 80 -16.34 2.16 -7.62
CA LYS A 80 -16.65 1.78 -6.22
C LYS A 80 -17.24 0.37 -6.09
N LYS A 81 -18.09 -0.06 -7.03
CA LYS A 81 -18.71 -1.40 -7.00
C LYS A 81 -17.64 -2.50 -7.10
N ILE A 82 -16.70 -2.34 -8.01
CA ILE A 82 -15.58 -3.29 -8.18
C ILE A 82 -14.66 -3.25 -6.96
N LEU A 83 -14.37 -2.07 -6.42
CA LEU A 83 -13.56 -1.93 -5.20
C LEU A 83 -14.18 -2.69 -4.04
N LEU A 84 -15.47 -2.51 -3.76
CA LEU A 84 -16.16 -3.20 -2.66
C LEU A 84 -16.18 -4.73 -2.86
N LYS A 85 -16.40 -5.20 -4.09
CA LYS A 85 -16.33 -6.62 -4.41
C LYS A 85 -14.94 -7.20 -4.13
N ARG A 86 -13.88 -6.54 -4.60
CA ARG A 86 -12.49 -6.97 -4.39
C ARG A 86 -12.09 -6.91 -2.92
N LEU A 87 -12.49 -5.86 -2.21
CA LEU A 87 -12.28 -5.74 -0.77
C LEU A 87 -12.89 -6.91 -0.02
N SER A 88 -14.15 -7.24 -0.30
CA SER A 88 -14.83 -8.39 0.31
C SER A 88 -14.09 -9.72 0.03
N LEU A 89 -13.59 -9.92 -1.19
CA LEU A 89 -12.83 -11.11 -1.53
C LEU A 89 -11.50 -11.20 -0.77
N LEU A 90 -10.76 -10.10 -0.70
CA LEU A 90 -9.50 -10.06 0.06
C LEU A 90 -9.71 -10.27 1.56
N LEU A 91 -10.76 -9.72 2.15
CA LEU A 91 -11.05 -9.91 3.57
C LEU A 91 -11.45 -11.35 3.90
N LYS A 92 -12.09 -12.06 2.97
CA LYS A 92 -12.47 -13.48 3.13
C LYS A 92 -11.36 -14.45 2.76
N GLY A 93 -10.55 -14.13 1.76
CA GLY A 93 -9.52 -15.00 1.18
C GLY A 93 -8.14 -14.77 1.80
N LYS A 94 -7.82 -15.51 2.88
CA LYS A 94 -6.50 -15.39 3.53
C LYS A 94 -5.34 -15.78 2.60
N VAL A 95 -5.52 -16.81 1.78
CA VAL A 95 -4.48 -17.28 0.83
C VAL A 95 -4.17 -16.20 -0.19
N ASP A 96 -5.19 -15.62 -0.81
CA ASP A 96 -5.03 -14.54 -1.79
C ASP A 96 -4.32 -13.32 -1.20
N ARG A 97 -4.64 -12.97 0.06
CA ARG A 97 -3.93 -11.90 0.77
C ARG A 97 -2.45 -12.20 0.95
N LEU A 98 -2.11 -13.42 1.35
CA LEU A 98 -0.71 -13.83 1.56
C LEU A 98 0.09 -13.84 0.25
N GLU A 99 -0.49 -14.32 -0.84
CA GLU A 99 0.16 -14.29 -2.15
C GLU A 99 0.40 -12.86 -2.62
N GLN A 100 -0.60 -12.00 -2.53
CA GLN A 100 -0.49 -10.60 -2.91
C GLN A 100 0.51 -9.85 -2.03
N ALA A 101 0.55 -10.14 -0.74
CA ALA A 101 1.53 -9.63 0.21
C ALA A 101 2.98 -10.00 -0.17
N LYS A 102 3.19 -11.27 -0.53
CA LYS A 102 4.50 -11.77 -0.99
C LYS A 102 4.98 -11.06 -2.26
N ILE A 103 4.08 -10.83 -3.21
CA ILE A 103 4.40 -10.08 -4.43
C ILE A 103 4.87 -8.66 -4.08
N GLY A 104 4.16 -7.95 -3.22
CA GLY A 104 4.53 -6.60 -2.80
C GLY A 104 5.90 -6.53 -2.12
N LYS A 105 6.17 -7.42 -1.18
CA LYS A 105 7.48 -7.53 -0.51
C LYS A 105 8.60 -7.82 -1.51
N ASN A 106 8.41 -8.77 -2.41
CA ASN A 106 9.42 -9.12 -3.42
C ASN A 106 9.72 -7.95 -4.36
N ARG A 107 8.71 -7.17 -4.74
CA ARG A 107 8.89 -6.00 -5.62
C ARG A 107 9.60 -4.84 -4.95
N MET A 108 9.33 -4.60 -3.68
CA MET A 108 9.98 -3.55 -2.91
C MET A 108 11.37 -3.95 -2.41
N GLY A 109 11.63 -5.26 -2.28
CA GLY A 109 12.89 -5.79 -1.79
C GLY A 109 13.06 -5.66 -0.29
N GLU A 110 14.21 -6.15 0.19
CA GLU A 110 14.55 -6.15 1.61
C GLU A 110 14.92 -4.73 2.10
N PRO A 111 14.68 -4.43 3.39
CA PRO A 111 15.16 -3.20 4.02
C PRO A 111 16.67 -3.00 3.88
N GLY A 112 17.11 -1.74 3.91
CA GLY A 112 18.54 -1.41 3.90
C GLY A 112 19.04 -0.79 2.60
N ALA A 113 18.16 -0.41 1.67
CA ALA A 113 18.56 0.25 0.43
C ALA A 113 19.39 1.52 0.66
N SER A 114 19.01 2.35 1.63
CA SER A 114 19.74 3.58 1.99
C SER A 114 21.17 3.29 2.41
N LYS A 115 21.38 2.23 3.22
CA LYS A 115 22.74 1.81 3.61
C LYS A 115 23.55 1.37 2.40
N LYS A 116 22.98 0.54 1.52
CA LYS A 116 23.67 0.09 0.30
C LYS A 116 24.07 1.26 -0.61
N ILE A 117 23.21 2.28 -0.72
CA ILE A 117 23.52 3.49 -1.49
C ILE A 117 24.68 4.24 -0.86
N VAL A 118 24.68 4.45 0.46
CA VAL A 118 25.79 5.13 1.16
C VAL A 118 27.08 4.34 1.03
N ASP A 119 27.04 3.02 1.20
CA ASP A 119 28.23 2.17 1.04
C ASP A 119 28.79 2.26 -0.39
N ALA A 120 27.93 2.28 -1.42
CA ALA A 120 28.34 2.46 -2.81
C ALA A 120 28.95 3.85 -3.08
N ILE A 121 28.36 4.91 -2.52
CA ILE A 121 28.91 6.27 -2.61
C ILE A 121 30.30 6.33 -1.98
N ASN A 122 30.46 5.81 -0.78
CA ASN A 122 31.75 5.80 -0.10
C ASN A 122 32.81 5.03 -0.89
N LEU A 123 32.46 3.87 -1.43
CA LEU A 123 33.38 3.04 -2.19
C LEU A 123 33.81 3.66 -3.52
N HIS A 124 32.91 4.31 -4.25
CA HIS A 124 33.17 4.73 -5.63
C HIS A 124 33.43 6.23 -5.80
N LEU A 125 33.04 7.07 -4.84
CA LEU A 125 33.14 8.52 -4.95
C LEU A 125 34.05 9.17 -3.89
N LEU A 126 34.25 8.54 -2.74
CA LEU A 126 34.99 9.12 -1.62
C LEU A 126 36.26 8.35 -1.25
N SER A 127 36.56 7.27 -1.94
CA SER A 127 37.80 6.49 -1.76
C SER A 127 38.89 6.91 -2.71
#